data_f85f6c3ad73e52ca8f20ffc024d7062b
#
_entry.id   f85f6c3ad73e52ca8f20ffc024d7062b
#
_cell.length_a   1.000
_cell.length_b   1.000
_cell.length_c   1.000
_cell.angle_alpha   90.00
_cell.angle_beta   90.00
_cell.angle_gamma   90.00
#
_symmetry.space_group_name_H-M   'P 1'
#
loop_
_entity.id
_entity.type
_entity.pdbx_description
1 polymer ?
#
loop_
_entity_poly.entity_id
_entity_poly.type
_entity_poly.pdbx_seq_one_letter_code
_entity_poly.pdbx_strand_id
1 'polypeptide(L)' 'MDYKKEIIEMIQKIHNESMIKFIYGCVKRAYKEERVGR' A
#
# COMPACT_ATOMS: atom_id res chain seq x y z
N MET A 1 -16.92 2.36 5.42
CA MET A 1 -16.11 1.60 4.46
C MET A 1 -14.70 1.42 4.99
N ASP A 2 -14.20 0.20 4.92
CA ASP A 2 -12.88 -0.12 5.44
C ASP A 2 -11.85 -0.12 4.30
N TYR A 3 -11.26 1.03 4.06
CA TYR A 3 -10.28 1.18 3.00
C TYR A 3 -9.06 0.28 3.18
N LYS A 4 -8.61 0.14 4.41
CA LYS A 4 -7.45 -0.69 4.69
C LYS A 4 -7.69 -2.14 4.30
N LYS A 5 -8.85 -2.67 4.66
CA LYS A 5 -9.21 -4.04 4.32
C LYS A 5 -9.31 -4.22 2.81
N GLU A 6 -9.91 -3.25 2.12
CA GLU A 6 -10.03 -3.33 0.66
C GLU A 6 -8.68 -3.30 -0.02
N ILE A 7 -7.77 -2.48 0.48
CA ILE A 7 -6.41 -2.41 -0.07
C ILE A 7 -5.73 -3.76 0.05
N ILE A 8 -5.84 -4.38 1.22
CA ILE A 8 -5.23 -5.69 1.44
C ILE A 8 -5.79 -6.73 0.48
N GLU A 9 -7.11 -6.74 0.32
CA GLU A 9 -7.75 -7.70 -0.57
C GLU A 9 -7.31 -7.52 -2.02
N MET A 10 -7.23 -6.28 -2.48
CA MET A 10 -6.80 -6.01 -3.85
C MET A 10 -5.35 -6.40 -4.06
N ILE A 11 -4.49 -6.12 -3.10
CA ILE A 11 -3.08 -6.48 -3.20
C ILE A 11 -2.91 -7.99 -3.32
N GLN A 12 -3.70 -8.75 -2.57
CA GLN A 12 -3.62 -10.20 -2.61
C GLN A 12 -4.02 -10.77 -3.97
N LYS A 13 -4.80 -10.03 -4.74
CA LYS A 13 -5.24 -10.47 -6.07
C LYS A 13 -4.32 -10.02 -7.18
N ILE A 14 -3.39 -9.14 -6.88
CA ILE A 14 -2.42 -8.67 -7.87
C ILE A 14 -1.23 -9.61 -7.89
N HIS A 15 -0.92 -10.12 -9.08
CA HIS A 15 0.19 -11.08 -9.24
C HIS A 15 1.36 -10.51 -10.05
N ASN A 16 1.23 -9.27 -10.51
CA ASN A 16 2.28 -8.61 -11.27
C ASN A 16 3.28 -7.99 -10.30
N GLU A 17 4.50 -8.49 -10.32
CA GLU A 17 5.53 -8.03 -9.39
C GLU A 17 5.86 -6.55 -9.53
N SER A 18 5.87 -6.05 -10.76
CA SER A 18 6.15 -4.63 -10.99
C SER A 18 5.11 -3.76 -10.33
N MET A 19 3.85 -4.17 -10.42
CA MET A 19 2.76 -3.44 -9.78
C MET A 19 2.87 -3.50 -8.26
N ILE A 20 3.25 -4.65 -7.74
CA ILE A 20 3.43 -4.82 -6.30
C ILE A 20 4.54 -3.90 -5.79
N LYS A 21 5.64 -3.82 -6.54
CA LYS A 21 6.75 -2.93 -6.16
C LYS A 21 6.31 -1.47 -6.15
N PHE A 22 5.51 -1.09 -7.13
CA PHE A 22 4.99 0.26 -7.21
C PHE A 22 4.12 0.57 -5.99
N ILE A 23 3.22 -0.33 -5.66
CA ILE A 23 2.33 -0.17 -4.51
C ILE A 23 3.14 -0.12 -3.22
N TYR A 24 4.15 -0.97 -3.12
CA TYR A 24 5.02 -0.99 -1.95
C TYR A 24 5.68 0.37 -1.73
N GLY A 25 6.18 0.97 -2.81
CA GLY A 25 6.79 2.30 -2.72
C GLY A 25 5.81 3.35 -2.23
N CYS A 26 4.59 3.32 -2.74
CA CYS A 26 3.55 4.25 -2.32
C CYS A 26 3.19 4.08 -0.85
N VAL A 27 2.99 2.85 -0.43
CA VAL A 27 2.64 2.55 0.96
C VAL A 27 3.77 2.93 1.90
N LYS A 28 5.00 2.63 1.49
CA LYS A 28 6.16 2.96 2.30
C LYS A 28 6.29 4.45 2.50
N ARG A 29 6.06 5.22 1.45
CA ARG A 29 6.12 6.67 1.53
C ARG A 29 5.04 7.22 2.46
N ALA A 30 3.82 6.72 2.30
CA ALA A 30 2.71 7.14 3.15
C ALA A 30 2.99 6.81 4.61
N TYR A 31 3.55 5.65 4.84
CA TYR A 31 3.89 5.21 6.19
C TYR A 31 4.92 6.15 6.83
N LYS A 32 5.94 6.51 6.06
CA LYS A 32 6.98 7.42 6.56
C LYS A 32 6.41 8.80 6.84
N GLU A 33 5.57 9.31 5.96
CA GLU A 33 4.98 10.62 6.13
C GLU A 33 4.12 10.69 7.38
N GLU A 34 3.38 9.65 7.66
CA GLU A 34 2.55 9.60 8.86
C GLU A 34 3.40 9.62 10.12
N ARG A 35 4.50 8.90 10.11
CA ARG A 35 5.39 8.85 11.27
C ARG A 35 6.11 10.18 11.48
N VAL A 36 6.56 10.81 10.41
CA VAL A 36 7.30 12.07 10.50
C VAL A 36 6.37 13.24 10.79
N GLY A 37 5.17 13.17 10.28
CA GLY A 37 4.19 14.22 10.47
C GLY A 37 3.70 14.38 11.90
N ARG A 38 4.16 13.54 12.77
CA ARG A 38 3.80 13.58 14.17
C ARG A 38 4.99 13.90 15.03
#